data_b8df4e18e5827c1fed92b4f9989f6797
#
_entry.id   b8df4e18e5827c1fed92b4f9989f6797
#
_cell.length_a   1.000
_cell.length_b   1.000
_cell.length_c   1.000
_cell.angle_alpha   90.00
_cell.angle_beta   90.00
_cell.angle_gamma   90.00
#
_symmetry.space_group_name_H-M   'P 1'
#
loop_
_entity.id
_entity.type
_entity.pdbx_description
1 polymer ?
#
loop_
_entity_poly.entity_id
_entity_poly.type
_entity_poly.pdbx_seq_one_letter_code
_entity_poly.pdbx_strand_id
1 'polypeptide(L)'
;GLHASARAAIDRLPTTAHPMDVTRTAVSVIGACDPNADDASPEANLAKSIRLFAKLPAIVAYDQRRRRGQEAVAARDDLNYSENFLYMTFGEVPAPGVVEAFNVSMILYAEHSFNASTFTARVITSTMSDLYSAVTGAVGALKGPLHGGANEAVMHDMIEIGEPQRA
;
A
#
# COMPACT_ATOMS: atom_id res chain seq x y z
N GLY A 1 14.25 -1.04 4.17
CA GLY A 1 13.45 -0.25 5.10
C GLY A 1 12.77 0.93 4.42
N LEU A 2 11.91 1.65 5.12
CA LEU A 2 11.23 2.84 4.61
C LEU A 2 12.21 4.02 4.47
N HIS A 3 12.09 4.82 3.39
CA HIS A 3 12.91 6.00 3.15
C HIS A 3 12.75 7.02 4.28
N ALA A 4 13.85 7.62 4.76
CA ALA A 4 13.81 8.54 5.90
C ALA A 4 12.87 9.74 5.69
N SER A 5 12.87 10.32 4.49
CA SER A 5 11.98 11.44 4.14
C SER A 5 10.50 11.02 4.15
N ALA A 6 10.18 9.81 3.68
CA ALA A 6 8.81 9.30 3.72
C ALA A 6 8.35 9.08 5.17
N ARG A 7 9.22 8.51 6.03
CA ARG A 7 8.94 8.37 7.46
C ARG A 7 8.68 9.74 8.10
N ALA A 8 9.56 10.71 7.89
CA ALA A 8 9.42 12.06 8.44
C ALA A 8 8.12 12.76 7.96
N ALA A 9 7.71 12.52 6.71
CA ALA A 9 6.45 13.03 6.20
C ALA A 9 5.24 12.38 6.90
N ILE A 10 5.24 11.05 7.05
CA ILE A 10 4.19 10.31 7.75
C ILE A 10 4.07 10.79 9.20
N ASP A 11 5.18 10.98 9.89
CA ASP A 11 5.20 11.40 11.30
C ASP A 11 4.56 12.77 11.54
N ARG A 12 4.56 13.64 10.53
CA ARG A 12 3.91 14.96 10.58
C ARG A 12 2.42 14.93 10.30
N LEU A 13 1.89 13.85 9.75
CA LEU A 13 0.46 13.73 9.50
C LEU A 13 -0.30 13.40 10.79
N PRO A 14 -1.52 13.91 10.98
CA PRO A 14 -2.34 13.52 12.12
C PRO A 14 -2.66 12.02 12.07
N THR A 15 -2.70 11.37 13.23
CA THR A 15 -3.08 9.94 13.32
C THR A 15 -4.53 9.68 12.91
N THR A 16 -5.34 10.72 12.81
CA THR A 16 -6.71 10.69 12.30
C THR A 16 -6.82 10.81 10.77
N ALA A 17 -5.71 11.07 10.06
CA ALA A 17 -5.72 11.12 8.60
C ALA A 17 -6.12 9.76 8.02
N HIS A 18 -6.87 9.75 6.92
CA HIS A 18 -7.24 8.50 6.26
C HIS A 18 -5.99 7.72 5.83
N PRO A 19 -5.87 6.40 6.04
CA PRO A 19 -4.66 5.61 5.71
C PRO A 19 -4.21 5.76 4.25
N MET A 20 -5.15 5.87 3.32
CA MET A 20 -4.83 6.08 1.91
C MET A 20 -4.23 7.46 1.64
N ASP A 21 -4.56 8.49 2.43
CA ASP A 21 -3.93 9.82 2.32
C ASP A 21 -2.47 9.76 2.79
N VAL A 22 -2.19 9.00 3.83
CA VAL A 22 -0.83 8.75 4.30
C VAL A 22 -0.03 8.00 3.23
N THR A 23 -0.60 6.94 2.66
CA THR A 23 0.05 6.13 1.64
C THR A 23 0.40 6.94 0.39
N ARG A 24 -0.56 7.70 -0.18
CA ARG A 24 -0.29 8.54 -1.36
C ARG A 24 0.74 9.62 -1.08
N THR A 25 0.72 10.22 0.12
CA THR A 25 1.70 11.23 0.53
C THR A 25 3.10 10.63 0.59
N ALA A 26 3.24 9.45 1.18
CA ALA A 26 4.52 8.75 1.26
C ALA A 26 5.07 8.39 -0.13
N VAL A 27 4.23 7.91 -1.04
CA VAL A 27 4.62 7.61 -2.43
C VAL A 27 5.10 8.87 -3.15
N SER A 28 4.37 9.97 -3.02
CA SER A 28 4.76 11.27 -3.62
C SER A 28 6.11 11.76 -3.08
N VAL A 29 6.34 11.65 -1.78
CA VAL A 29 7.63 12.02 -1.15
C VAL A 29 8.77 11.12 -1.65
N ILE A 30 8.53 9.82 -1.80
CA ILE A 30 9.54 8.90 -2.34
C ILE A 30 9.92 9.32 -3.76
N GLY A 31 8.94 9.67 -4.60
CA GLY A 31 9.18 10.17 -5.96
C GLY A 31 9.98 11.47 -5.97
N ALA A 32 9.59 12.43 -5.14
CA ALA A 32 10.30 13.71 -5.04
C ALA A 32 11.77 13.57 -4.54
N CYS A 33 12.09 12.46 -3.88
CA CYS A 33 13.44 12.15 -3.40
C CYS A 33 14.23 11.21 -4.33
N ASP A 34 13.63 10.70 -5.41
CA ASP A 34 14.32 9.82 -6.36
C ASP A 34 14.99 10.67 -7.46
N PRO A 35 16.33 10.72 -7.52
CA PRO A 35 17.03 11.49 -8.57
C PRO A 35 16.76 10.98 -9.99
N ASN A 36 16.25 9.74 -10.12
CA ASN A 36 15.90 9.13 -11.39
C ASN A 36 14.37 9.11 -11.65
N ALA A 37 13.60 9.94 -10.94
CA ALA A 37 12.14 9.95 -11.06
C ALA A 37 11.70 10.13 -12.53
N ASP A 38 12.34 11.05 -13.26
CA ASP A 38 12.00 11.43 -14.63
C ASP A 38 12.55 10.48 -15.71
N ASP A 39 13.39 9.50 -15.34
CA ASP A 39 13.85 8.48 -16.29
C ASP A 39 12.68 7.54 -16.65
N ALA A 40 12.13 7.72 -17.85
CA ALA A 40 10.98 6.95 -18.35
C ALA A 40 11.39 5.68 -19.14
N SER A 41 12.68 5.30 -19.12
CA SER A 41 13.13 4.06 -19.78
C SER A 41 12.40 2.83 -19.18
N PRO A 42 12.17 1.78 -19.97
CA PRO A 42 11.54 0.55 -19.49
C PRO A 42 12.26 -0.05 -18.28
N GLU A 43 13.58 -0.04 -18.29
CA GLU A 43 14.46 -0.56 -17.24
C GLU A 43 14.31 0.24 -15.94
N ALA A 44 14.32 1.57 -16.04
CA ALA A 44 14.13 2.46 -14.89
C ALA A 44 12.72 2.33 -14.32
N ASN A 45 11.70 2.25 -15.17
CA ASN A 45 10.32 2.07 -14.73
C ASN A 45 10.11 0.71 -14.05
N LEU A 46 10.71 -0.37 -14.55
CA LEU A 46 10.68 -1.67 -13.89
C LEU A 46 11.34 -1.60 -12.50
N ALA A 47 12.52 -0.99 -12.40
CA ALA A 47 13.24 -0.84 -11.14
C ALA A 47 12.43 0.01 -10.13
N LYS A 48 11.80 1.10 -10.56
CA LYS A 48 10.91 1.94 -9.74
C LYS A 48 9.67 1.17 -9.28
N SER A 49 9.06 0.38 -10.17
CA SER A 49 7.90 -0.45 -9.87
C SER A 49 8.20 -1.49 -8.78
N ILE A 50 9.29 -2.23 -8.92
CA ILE A 50 9.75 -3.21 -7.93
C ILE A 50 10.04 -2.52 -6.59
N ARG A 51 10.69 -1.36 -6.63
CA ARG A 51 10.99 -0.57 -5.42
C ARG A 51 9.71 -0.12 -4.72
N LEU A 52 8.74 0.42 -5.44
CA LEU A 52 7.44 0.81 -4.86
C LEU A 52 6.68 -0.39 -4.31
N PHE A 53 6.61 -1.49 -5.06
CA PHE A 53 5.97 -2.72 -4.60
C PHE A 53 6.55 -3.21 -3.27
N ALA A 54 7.87 -3.14 -3.10
CA ALA A 54 8.53 -3.50 -1.85
C ALA A 54 8.34 -2.46 -0.72
N LYS A 55 8.05 -1.19 -1.03
CA LYS A 55 7.91 -0.11 -0.03
C LYS A 55 6.48 0.07 0.46
N LEU A 56 5.48 -0.20 -0.36
CA LEU A 56 4.07 0.00 0.00
C LEU A 56 3.66 -0.75 1.29
N PRO A 57 4.01 -2.04 1.47
CA PRO A 57 3.71 -2.74 2.73
C PRO A 57 4.35 -2.08 3.95
N ALA A 58 5.58 -1.60 3.81
CA ALA A 58 6.28 -0.92 4.89
C ALA A 58 5.64 0.42 5.26
N ILE A 59 5.12 1.18 4.29
CA ILE A 59 4.36 2.43 4.52
C ILE A 59 3.10 2.13 5.33
N VAL A 60 2.31 1.15 4.89
CA VAL A 60 1.03 0.79 5.52
C VAL A 60 1.26 0.26 6.94
N ALA A 61 2.20 -0.66 7.12
CA ALA A 61 2.53 -1.23 8.42
C ALA A 61 3.07 -0.16 9.39
N TYR A 62 3.93 0.74 8.90
CA TYR A 62 4.47 1.84 9.70
C TYR A 62 3.36 2.76 10.23
N ASP A 63 2.45 3.21 9.35
CA ASP A 63 1.35 4.07 9.74
C ASP A 63 0.38 3.37 10.70
N GLN A 64 0.08 2.10 10.47
CA GLN A 64 -0.79 1.31 11.34
C GLN A 64 -0.23 1.21 12.76
N ARG A 65 1.07 0.95 12.91
CA ARG A 65 1.72 0.87 14.23
C ARG A 65 1.81 2.23 14.90
N ARG A 66 2.16 3.27 14.14
CA ARG A 66 2.19 4.66 14.63
C ARG A 66 0.84 5.10 15.20
N ARG A 67 -0.27 4.79 14.51
CA ARG A 67 -1.64 5.10 14.98
C ARG A 67 -1.97 4.45 16.31
N ARG A 68 -1.38 3.31 16.58
CA ARG A 68 -1.57 2.53 17.82
C ARG A 68 -0.54 2.87 18.91
N GLY A 69 0.33 3.84 18.68
CA GLY A 69 1.41 4.18 19.60
C GLY A 69 2.46 3.07 19.77
N GLN A 70 2.60 2.21 18.76
CA GLN A 70 3.53 1.09 18.76
C GLN A 70 4.80 1.44 17.99
N GLU A 71 5.92 0.86 18.38
CA GLU A 71 7.18 1.01 17.66
C GLU A 71 7.14 0.33 16.28
N ALA A 72 7.84 0.93 15.32
CA ALA A 72 7.98 0.35 13.98
C ALA A 72 8.77 -0.97 14.02
N VAL A 73 8.30 -1.95 13.25
CA VAL A 73 8.97 -3.24 13.07
C VAL A 73 9.60 -3.27 11.69
N ALA A 74 10.88 -3.64 11.64
CA ALA A 74 11.61 -3.79 10.37
C ALA A 74 11.26 -5.11 9.68
N ALA A 75 11.28 -5.12 8.34
CA ALA A 75 11.15 -6.35 7.58
C ALA A 75 12.32 -7.31 7.87
N ARG A 76 12.06 -8.61 7.74
CA ARG A 76 13.03 -9.70 7.89
C ARG A 76 13.32 -10.33 6.53
N ASP A 77 14.55 -10.70 6.30
CA ASP A 77 14.99 -11.28 5.02
C ASP A 77 14.59 -12.75 4.85
N ASP A 78 14.24 -13.43 5.97
CA ASP A 78 13.82 -14.83 5.99
C ASP A 78 12.30 -15.03 5.81
N LEU A 79 11.53 -13.94 5.71
CA LEU A 79 10.08 -13.97 5.52
C LEU A 79 9.70 -13.63 4.08
N ASN A 80 8.67 -14.29 3.56
CA ASN A 80 8.10 -13.93 2.27
C ASN A 80 7.32 -12.60 2.35
N TYR A 81 6.76 -12.14 1.22
CA TYR A 81 6.08 -10.84 1.11
C TYR A 81 4.88 -10.72 2.06
N SER A 82 4.01 -11.71 2.07
CA SER A 82 2.80 -11.73 2.91
C SER A 82 3.14 -11.84 4.39
N GLU A 83 4.05 -12.72 4.74
CA GLU A 83 4.56 -12.87 6.11
C GLU A 83 5.20 -11.57 6.61
N ASN A 84 6.03 -10.93 5.79
CA ASN A 84 6.68 -9.67 6.14
C ASN A 84 5.68 -8.54 6.37
N PHE A 85 4.66 -8.42 5.52
CA PHE A 85 3.62 -7.41 5.72
C PHE A 85 2.90 -7.60 7.06
N LEU A 86 2.47 -8.83 7.34
CA LEU A 86 1.78 -9.17 8.58
C LEU A 86 2.70 -8.99 9.79
N TYR A 87 3.96 -9.44 9.69
CA TYR A 87 4.97 -9.26 10.73
C TYR A 87 5.23 -7.78 11.03
N MET A 88 5.46 -6.96 10.02
CA MET A 88 5.66 -5.51 10.21
C MET A 88 4.42 -4.83 10.82
N THR A 89 3.23 -5.33 10.52
CA THR A 89 1.97 -4.75 10.99
C THR A 89 1.65 -5.14 12.42
N PHE A 90 1.78 -6.42 12.76
CA PHE A 90 1.37 -6.97 14.06
C PHE A 90 2.52 -7.21 15.05
N GLY A 91 3.76 -7.26 14.59
CA GLY A 91 4.95 -7.53 15.40
C GLY A 91 5.30 -9.01 15.50
N GLU A 92 4.48 -9.89 14.96
CA GLU A 92 4.68 -11.34 14.92
C GLU A 92 4.16 -11.91 13.60
N VAL A 93 4.65 -13.09 13.23
CA VAL A 93 4.11 -13.83 12.08
C VAL A 93 2.88 -14.59 12.55
N PRO A 94 1.69 -14.37 11.96
CA PRO A 94 0.48 -15.07 12.33
C PRO A 94 0.55 -16.58 12.00
N ALA A 95 -0.46 -17.32 12.46
CA ALA A 95 -0.62 -18.73 12.11
C ALA A 95 -0.61 -18.96 10.59
N PRO A 96 -0.09 -20.08 10.08
CA PRO A 96 0.06 -20.34 8.65
C PRO A 96 -1.22 -20.14 7.83
N GLY A 97 -2.38 -20.54 8.36
CA GLY A 97 -3.68 -20.34 7.69
C GLY A 97 -4.05 -18.87 7.49
N VAL A 98 -3.66 -17.97 8.39
CA VAL A 98 -3.87 -16.52 8.24
C VAL A 98 -2.96 -15.97 7.14
N VAL A 99 -1.70 -16.39 7.12
CA VAL A 99 -0.73 -16.01 6.07
C VAL A 99 -1.23 -16.47 4.70
N GLU A 100 -1.69 -17.72 4.59
CA GLU A 100 -2.22 -18.28 3.36
C GLU A 100 -3.47 -17.52 2.87
N ALA A 101 -4.43 -17.28 3.74
CA ALA A 101 -5.64 -16.51 3.41
C ALA A 101 -5.28 -15.09 2.92
N PHE A 102 -4.34 -14.42 3.59
CA PHE A 102 -3.87 -13.12 3.15
C PHE A 102 -3.16 -13.19 1.80
N ASN A 103 -2.31 -14.19 1.58
CA ASN A 103 -1.61 -14.37 0.30
C ASN A 103 -2.59 -14.63 -0.86
N VAL A 104 -3.61 -15.48 -0.64
CA VAL A 104 -4.67 -15.72 -1.64
C VAL A 104 -5.44 -14.43 -1.92
N SER A 105 -5.78 -13.64 -0.91
CA SER A 105 -6.46 -12.36 -1.11
C SER A 105 -5.62 -11.40 -1.96
N MET A 106 -4.31 -11.33 -1.75
CA MET A 106 -3.41 -10.50 -2.55
C MET A 106 -3.37 -10.93 -4.02
N ILE A 107 -3.45 -12.23 -4.31
CA ILE A 107 -3.53 -12.75 -5.68
C ILE A 107 -4.85 -12.33 -6.33
N LEU A 108 -5.98 -12.48 -5.62
CA LEU A 108 -7.31 -12.12 -6.12
C LEU A 108 -7.44 -10.62 -6.38
N TYR A 109 -6.75 -9.78 -5.61
CA TYR A 109 -6.75 -8.32 -5.79
C TYR A 109 -5.70 -7.81 -6.78
N ALA A 110 -4.84 -8.67 -7.32
CA ALA A 110 -3.77 -8.24 -8.21
C ALA A 110 -4.28 -7.63 -9.52
N GLU A 111 -5.41 -8.12 -10.02
CA GLU A 111 -6.02 -7.64 -11.27
C GLU A 111 -7.53 -7.94 -11.26
N HIS A 112 -8.37 -7.03 -11.76
CA HIS A 112 -9.81 -7.24 -11.88
C HIS A 112 -10.45 -6.58 -13.11
N SER A 113 -9.69 -6.27 -14.17
CA SER A 113 -10.12 -5.51 -15.34
C SER A 113 -10.68 -4.13 -15.00
N PHE A 114 -10.83 -3.22 -15.95
CA PHE A 114 -11.49 -1.90 -15.80
C PHE A 114 -11.25 -1.19 -14.44
N ASN A 115 -10.09 -1.40 -13.85
CA ASN A 115 -9.70 -0.85 -12.57
C ASN A 115 -9.57 0.69 -12.66
N ALA A 116 -10.31 1.43 -11.82
CA ALA A 116 -10.29 2.89 -11.82
C ALA A 116 -8.91 3.48 -11.48
N SER A 117 -8.15 2.82 -10.60
CA SER A 117 -6.77 3.22 -10.29
C SER A 117 -5.86 3.04 -11.49
N THR A 118 -5.98 1.93 -12.22
CA THR A 118 -5.22 1.70 -13.46
C THR A 118 -5.56 2.75 -14.52
N PHE A 119 -6.84 3.08 -14.68
CA PHE A 119 -7.27 4.13 -15.58
C PHE A 119 -6.66 5.49 -15.22
N THR A 120 -6.71 5.86 -13.95
CA THR A 120 -6.11 7.09 -13.43
C THR A 120 -4.60 7.13 -13.68
N ALA A 121 -3.89 6.03 -13.38
CA ALA A 121 -2.45 5.92 -13.64
C ALA A 121 -2.13 6.09 -15.13
N ARG A 122 -2.90 5.47 -16.02
CA ARG A 122 -2.72 5.60 -17.48
C ARG A 122 -2.93 7.01 -17.97
N VAL A 123 -3.94 7.74 -17.44
CA VAL A 123 -4.16 9.15 -17.77
C VAL A 123 -2.96 9.99 -17.38
N ILE A 124 -2.43 9.84 -16.16
CA ILE A 124 -1.25 10.59 -15.70
C ILE A 124 -0.03 10.23 -16.56
N THR A 125 0.21 8.94 -16.79
CA THR A 125 1.35 8.48 -17.61
C THR A 125 1.26 8.97 -19.05
N SER A 126 0.05 9.13 -19.61
CA SER A 126 -0.12 9.64 -20.99
C SER A 126 0.37 11.08 -21.16
N THR A 127 0.56 11.82 -20.08
CA THR A 127 1.16 13.17 -20.08
C THR A 127 2.69 13.14 -20.01
N MET A 128 3.31 11.99 -20.04
CA MET A 128 4.74 11.78 -19.83
C MET A 128 5.23 12.13 -18.41
N SER A 129 4.31 12.18 -17.44
CA SER A 129 4.66 12.31 -16.02
C SER A 129 5.32 11.02 -15.48
N ASP A 130 6.03 11.16 -14.36
CA ASP A 130 6.78 10.06 -13.75
C ASP A 130 5.89 8.98 -13.12
N LEU A 131 6.48 7.80 -12.87
CA LEU A 131 5.78 6.65 -12.31
C LEU A 131 5.21 6.92 -10.90
N TYR A 132 5.91 7.70 -10.08
CA TYR A 132 5.45 7.99 -8.71
C TYR A 132 4.21 8.88 -8.72
N SER A 133 4.15 9.85 -9.63
CA SER A 133 2.96 10.68 -9.86
C SER A 133 1.77 9.84 -10.30
N ALA A 134 1.98 8.88 -11.22
CA ALA A 134 0.95 7.96 -11.67
C ALA A 134 0.42 7.07 -10.52
N VAL A 135 1.30 6.49 -9.72
CA VAL A 135 0.93 5.66 -8.57
C VAL A 135 0.26 6.50 -7.47
N THR A 136 0.74 7.73 -7.22
CA THR A 136 0.10 8.66 -6.27
C THR A 136 -1.35 8.94 -6.65
N GLY A 137 -1.61 9.21 -7.95
CA GLY A 137 -2.97 9.40 -8.46
C GLY A 137 -3.83 8.14 -8.37
N ALA A 138 -3.24 6.97 -8.67
CA ALA A 138 -3.91 5.68 -8.55
C ALA A 138 -4.33 5.37 -7.11
N VAL A 139 -3.48 5.65 -6.12
CA VAL A 139 -3.80 5.52 -4.70
C VAL A 139 -4.90 6.51 -4.29
N GLY A 140 -4.90 7.71 -4.87
CA GLY A 140 -5.98 8.69 -4.70
C GLY A 140 -7.32 8.17 -5.22
N ALA A 141 -7.35 7.55 -6.40
CA ALA A 141 -8.54 6.91 -6.95
C ALA A 141 -9.00 5.73 -6.09
N LEU A 142 -8.06 4.93 -5.57
CA LEU A 142 -8.36 3.77 -4.73
C LEU A 142 -9.07 4.17 -3.42
N LYS A 143 -8.84 5.35 -2.89
CA LYS A 143 -9.53 5.87 -1.71
C LYS A 143 -11.04 6.04 -1.91
N GLY A 144 -11.50 6.21 -3.15
CA GLY A 144 -12.90 6.52 -3.45
C GLY A 144 -13.86 5.44 -2.94
N PRO A 145 -15.04 5.82 -2.39
CA PRO A 145 -16.00 4.87 -1.83
C PRO A 145 -16.59 3.91 -2.88
N LEU A 146 -16.57 4.31 -4.16
CA LEU A 146 -17.03 3.46 -5.28
C LEU A 146 -15.91 2.59 -5.87
N HIS A 147 -14.72 2.53 -5.22
CA HIS A 147 -13.58 1.72 -5.65
C HIS A 147 -13.00 0.97 -4.45
N GLY A 148 -11.86 1.38 -3.90
CA GLY A 148 -11.25 0.68 -2.75
C GLY A 148 -12.06 0.77 -1.47
N GLY A 149 -12.86 1.81 -1.27
CA GLY A 149 -13.77 1.93 -0.14
C GLY A 149 -14.85 0.84 -0.07
N ALA A 150 -15.17 0.18 -1.20
CA ALA A 150 -16.08 -0.97 -1.20
C ALA A 150 -15.51 -2.16 -0.41
N ASN A 151 -14.19 -2.37 -0.43
CA ASN A 151 -13.54 -3.42 0.35
C ASN A 151 -13.61 -3.15 1.86
N GLU A 152 -13.53 -1.88 2.27
CA GLU A 152 -13.71 -1.49 3.66
C GLU A 152 -15.15 -1.78 4.13
N ALA A 153 -16.15 -1.50 3.31
CA ALA A 153 -17.54 -1.83 3.61
C ALA A 153 -17.73 -3.33 3.80
N VAL A 154 -17.19 -4.16 2.91
CA VAL A 154 -17.24 -5.63 3.05
C VAL A 154 -16.59 -6.11 4.36
N MET A 155 -15.50 -5.50 4.79
CA MET A 155 -14.87 -5.86 6.07
C MET A 155 -15.78 -5.54 7.27
N HIS A 156 -16.52 -4.42 7.22
CA HIS A 156 -17.51 -4.11 8.25
C HIS A 156 -18.65 -5.12 8.27
N ASP A 157 -19.17 -5.51 7.09
CA ASP A 157 -20.20 -6.54 6.97
C ASP A 157 -19.70 -7.89 7.53
N MET A 158 -18.47 -8.30 7.23
CA MET A 158 -17.87 -9.52 7.77
C MET A 158 -17.74 -9.50 9.29
N ILE A 159 -17.38 -8.35 9.88
CA ILE A 159 -17.29 -8.18 11.34
C ILE A 159 -18.69 -8.29 11.97
N GLU A 160 -19.71 -7.72 11.33
CA GLU A 160 -21.09 -7.79 11.81
C GLU A 160 -21.66 -9.21 11.71
N ILE A 161 -21.39 -9.94 10.63
CA ILE A 161 -21.76 -11.34 10.44
C ILE A 161 -21.10 -12.22 11.51
N GLY A 162 -19.82 -12.06 11.75
CA GLY A 162 -19.02 -12.72 12.80
C GLY A 162 -18.76 -14.20 12.57
N GLU A 163 -19.76 -14.98 12.18
CA GLU A 163 -19.65 -16.44 11.98
C GLU A 163 -20.16 -16.84 10.59
N PRO A 164 -19.47 -17.79 9.89
CA PRO A 164 -19.83 -18.19 8.53
C PRO A 164 -21.29 -18.66 8.36
N GLN A 165 -21.89 -19.21 9.42
CA GLN A 165 -23.26 -19.72 9.41
C GLN A 165 -24.31 -18.60 9.39
N ARG A 166 -23.90 -17.33 9.58
CA ARG A 166 -24.79 -16.16 9.58
C ARG A 166 -24.74 -15.36 8.28
N ALA A 167 -23.85 -15.78 7.35
CA ALA A 167 -23.66 -15.12 6.04
C ALA A 167 -24.73 -15.49 5.02
#